data_b6a6972cdd300b93158661bff61b6f36
#
_entry.id   b6a6972cdd300b93158661bff61b6f36
#
_cell.length_a   1.000
_cell.length_b   1.000
_cell.length_c   1.000
_cell.angle_alpha   90.00
_cell.angle_beta   90.00
_cell.angle_gamma   90.00
#
_symmetry.space_group_name_H-M   'P 1'
#
loop_
_entity.id
_entity.type
_entity.pdbx_description
1 polymer ?
#
loop_
_entity_poly.entity_id
_entity_poly.type
_entity_poly.pdbx_seq_one_letter_code
_entity_poly.pdbx_strand_id
1 'polypeptide(L)'
;MLSKKIGTIVVGYNRGWKDSIRIGKRNNQTFVQIPYETLIGYLRYKCEMNGIRLIEIEESYTSKCDSLAMETIEKHETYQGKRIRRGLYQSSVGKLINADVNGALNIMRKVFNNSAKRIIDRGLLFNPMKLNDLWHLPQVA
;
A
#
# COMPACT_ATOMS: atom_id res chain seq x y z
N MET A 1 8.54 -15.05 -0.02
CA MET A 1 8.67 -14.03 -1.09
C MET A 1 9.50 -14.51 -2.28
N LEU A 2 10.64 -15.12 -2.06
CA LEU A 2 11.51 -15.61 -3.16
C LEU A 2 10.83 -16.61 -4.09
N SER A 3 9.97 -17.50 -3.57
CA SER A 3 9.20 -18.45 -4.39
C SER A 3 8.25 -17.79 -5.41
N LYS A 4 7.90 -16.52 -5.22
CA LYS A 4 7.00 -15.77 -6.12
C LYS A 4 7.77 -14.86 -7.09
N LYS A 5 9.09 -14.90 -7.11
CA LYS A 5 9.95 -14.07 -7.98
C LYS A 5 9.66 -12.57 -7.85
N ILE A 6 9.48 -12.09 -6.61
CA ILE A 6 9.27 -10.67 -6.35
C ILE A 6 10.60 -9.94 -6.50
N GLY A 7 10.71 -9.08 -7.49
CA GLY A 7 11.93 -8.29 -7.74
C GLY A 7 11.91 -6.88 -7.15
N THR A 8 10.71 -6.35 -6.81
CA THR A 8 10.59 -4.98 -6.30
C THR A 8 9.46 -4.88 -5.27
N ILE A 9 9.72 -4.12 -4.21
CA ILE A 9 8.72 -3.71 -3.21
C ILE A 9 8.63 -2.19 -3.23
N VAL A 10 7.41 -1.65 -3.28
CA VAL A 10 7.16 -0.21 -3.17
C VAL A 10 6.47 0.06 -1.84
N VAL A 11 7.02 0.99 -1.06
CA VAL A 11 6.50 1.37 0.25
C VAL A 11 6.16 2.86 0.23
N GLY A 12 4.93 3.18 0.61
CA GLY A 12 4.52 4.55 0.86
C GLY A 12 4.99 5.01 2.23
N TYR A 13 5.46 6.25 2.33
CA TYR A 13 5.77 6.89 3.60
C TYR A 13 5.29 8.34 3.62
N ASN A 14 5.07 8.87 4.80
CA ASN A 14 4.71 10.27 5.01
C ASN A 14 5.70 10.92 5.98
N ARG A 15 6.48 11.87 5.49
CA ARG A 15 7.50 12.58 6.30
C ARG A 15 6.91 13.40 7.46
N GLY A 16 5.68 13.91 7.31
CA GLY A 16 4.97 14.70 8.31
C GLY A 16 4.14 13.89 9.30
N TRP A 17 4.25 12.58 9.31
CA TRP A 17 3.36 11.72 10.09
C TRP A 17 3.47 11.93 11.61
N LYS A 18 4.65 12.27 12.10
CA LYS A 18 4.88 12.55 13.54
C LYS A 18 4.30 13.89 13.99
N ASP A 19 4.15 14.87 13.07
CA ASP A 19 3.87 16.26 13.44
C ASP A 19 2.38 16.63 13.42
N SER A 20 1.52 15.81 12.78
CA SER A 20 0.12 16.17 12.53
C SER A 20 -0.93 15.19 13.06
N ILE A 21 -0.54 14.16 13.82
CA ILE A 21 -1.49 13.17 14.32
C ILE A 21 -2.20 13.67 15.57
N ARG A 22 -3.46 14.14 15.40
CA ARG A 22 -4.41 14.45 16.49
C ARG A 22 -5.49 13.36 16.59
N ILE A 23 -5.12 12.15 17.01
CA ILE A 23 -6.06 11.03 17.20
C ILE A 23 -6.43 10.79 18.68
N GLY A 24 -6.19 11.79 19.53
CA GLY A 24 -6.41 11.70 20.97
C GLY A 24 -5.18 11.19 21.73
N LYS A 25 -5.07 11.63 23.01
CA LYS A 25 -3.87 11.45 23.83
C LYS A 25 -3.42 9.98 23.98
N ARG A 26 -4.36 9.06 24.12
CA ARG A 26 -4.13 7.61 24.31
C ARG A 26 -3.71 6.92 22.99
N ASN A 27 -4.35 7.29 21.88
CA ASN A 27 -4.03 6.73 20.56
C ASN A 27 -2.73 7.31 20.01
N ASN A 28 -2.42 8.58 20.27
CA ASN A 28 -1.13 9.19 19.90
C ASN A 28 0.04 8.46 20.56
N GLN A 29 -0.05 8.10 21.84
CA GLN A 29 1.02 7.36 22.53
C GLN A 29 1.26 5.99 21.88
N THR A 30 0.19 5.26 21.52
CA THR A 30 0.31 3.95 20.86
C THR A 30 0.89 4.07 19.45
N PHE A 31 0.52 5.11 18.70
CA PHE A 31 1.03 5.36 17.35
C PHE A 31 2.49 5.84 17.32
N VAL A 32 2.89 6.67 18.27
CA VAL A 32 4.28 7.15 18.41
C VAL A 32 5.23 5.99 18.76
N GLN A 33 4.71 4.92 19.38
CA GLN A 33 5.49 3.74 19.72
C GLN A 33 5.73 2.76 18.55
N ILE A 34 5.06 2.94 17.39
CA ILE A 34 5.39 2.15 16.20
C ILE A 34 6.71 2.68 15.63
N PRO A 35 7.81 1.93 15.71
CA PRO A 35 9.11 2.38 15.22
C PRO A 35 9.15 2.26 13.69
N TYR A 36 8.44 3.17 13.00
CA TYR A 36 8.30 3.14 11.54
C TYR A 36 9.66 3.14 10.84
N GLU A 37 10.58 3.99 11.29
CA GLU A 37 11.95 4.03 10.75
C GLU A 37 12.68 2.70 10.96
N THR A 38 12.46 2.05 12.10
CA THR A 38 13.02 0.71 12.37
C THR A 38 12.44 -0.33 11.42
N LEU A 39 11.12 -0.29 11.17
CA LEU A 39 10.47 -1.19 10.20
C LEU A 39 11.05 -1.01 8.79
N ILE A 40 11.18 0.25 8.34
CA ILE A 40 11.77 0.54 7.02
C ILE A 40 13.23 0.10 6.97
N GLY A 41 14.00 0.30 8.04
CA GLY A 41 15.38 -0.20 8.15
C GLY A 41 15.46 -1.72 7.99
N TYR A 42 14.58 -2.48 8.65
CA TYR A 42 14.50 -3.93 8.48
C TYR A 42 14.09 -4.33 7.05
N LEU A 43 13.17 -3.61 6.44
CA LEU A 43 12.76 -3.87 5.05
C LEU A 43 13.93 -3.64 4.09
N ARG A 44 14.70 -2.55 4.23
CA ARG A 44 15.90 -2.28 3.42
C ARG A 44 16.88 -3.44 3.53
N TYR A 45 17.26 -3.79 4.75
CA TYR A 45 18.19 -4.89 5.01
C TYR A 45 17.72 -6.22 4.41
N LYS A 46 16.45 -6.60 4.62
CA LYS A 46 15.88 -7.84 4.08
C LYS A 46 15.77 -7.83 2.56
N CYS A 47 15.43 -6.70 1.96
CA CYS A 47 15.38 -6.55 0.51
C CYS A 47 16.78 -6.71 -0.09
N GLU A 48 17.79 -6.05 0.47
CA GLU A 48 19.17 -6.14 0.03
C GLU A 48 19.70 -7.58 0.08
N MET A 49 19.51 -8.27 1.22
CA MET A 49 19.90 -9.68 1.37
C MET A 49 19.28 -10.61 0.34
N ASN A 50 18.12 -10.28 -0.19
CA ASN A 50 17.36 -11.14 -1.11
C ASN A 50 17.37 -10.62 -2.56
N GLY A 51 18.20 -9.63 -2.89
CA GLY A 51 18.26 -9.05 -4.22
C GLY A 51 16.94 -8.39 -4.66
N ILE A 52 16.13 -7.90 -3.71
CA ILE A 52 14.85 -7.23 -3.95
C ILE A 52 15.09 -5.72 -3.93
N ARG A 53 14.62 -5.02 -4.96
CA ARG A 53 14.67 -3.56 -4.99
C ARG A 53 13.58 -2.97 -4.07
N LEU A 54 13.96 -2.16 -3.08
CA LEU A 54 13.02 -1.36 -2.29
C LEU A 54 12.92 0.05 -2.86
N ILE A 55 11.70 0.51 -3.12
CA ILE A 55 11.39 1.88 -3.55
C ILE A 55 10.52 2.52 -2.47
N GLU A 56 11.01 3.59 -1.89
CA GLU A 56 10.28 4.40 -0.91
C GLU A 56 9.71 5.62 -1.62
N ILE A 57 8.42 5.88 -1.45
CA ILE A 57 7.73 6.99 -2.11
C ILE A 57 6.78 7.69 -1.14
N GLU A 58 6.63 8.99 -1.31
CA GLU A 58 5.68 9.78 -0.55
C GLU A 58 4.24 9.39 -0.92
N GLU A 59 3.41 9.11 0.10
CA GLU A 59 2.07 8.50 -0.05
C GLU A 59 0.91 9.50 -0.10
N SER A 60 1.14 10.81 -0.21
CA SER A 60 0.07 11.81 -0.24
C SER A 60 -1.01 11.45 -1.24
N TYR A 61 -2.26 11.61 -0.79
CA TYR A 61 -3.51 11.39 -1.54
C TYR A 61 -3.80 9.95 -1.99
N THR A 62 -2.91 9.00 -1.79
CA THR A 62 -3.08 7.62 -2.27
C THR A 62 -4.28 6.89 -1.65
N SER A 63 -4.65 7.21 -0.42
CA SER A 63 -5.82 6.61 0.26
C SER A 63 -7.16 7.22 -0.19
N LYS A 64 -7.14 8.38 -0.84
CA LYS A 64 -8.34 9.13 -1.24
C LYS A 64 -8.70 8.93 -2.71
N CYS A 65 -7.69 8.93 -3.59
CA CYS A 65 -7.88 8.78 -5.02
C CYS A 65 -8.40 7.40 -5.41
N ASP A 66 -9.22 7.35 -6.44
CA ASP A 66 -9.81 6.11 -6.97
C ASP A 66 -8.81 5.38 -7.86
N SER A 67 -8.28 4.28 -7.35
CA SER A 67 -7.27 3.50 -8.08
C SER A 67 -7.84 2.76 -9.27
N LEU A 68 -9.10 2.29 -9.19
CA LEU A 68 -9.75 1.54 -10.26
C LEU A 68 -10.15 2.43 -11.43
N ALA A 69 -10.54 3.67 -11.16
CA ALA A 69 -10.83 4.69 -12.17
C ALA A 69 -9.57 5.35 -12.73
N MET A 70 -8.38 4.97 -12.24
CA MET A 70 -7.11 5.58 -12.63
C MET A 70 -7.06 7.10 -12.37
N GLU A 71 -7.81 7.58 -11.35
CA GLU A 71 -7.84 8.98 -10.94
C GLU A 71 -6.43 9.52 -10.69
N THR A 72 -6.13 10.76 -11.12
CA THR A 72 -4.83 11.40 -10.89
C THR A 72 -4.52 11.48 -9.40
N ILE A 73 -3.29 11.12 -8.99
CA ILE A 73 -2.93 11.06 -7.58
C ILE A 73 -2.44 12.43 -7.11
N GLU A 74 -3.39 13.29 -6.78
CA GLU A 74 -3.16 14.66 -6.32
C GLU A 74 -4.30 15.13 -5.40
N LYS A 75 -4.25 16.38 -4.96
CA LYS A 75 -5.33 16.98 -4.19
C LYS A 75 -6.49 17.34 -5.11
N HIS A 76 -7.67 16.78 -4.85
CA HIS A 76 -8.92 17.14 -5.51
C HIS A 76 -9.88 17.80 -4.52
N GLU A 77 -10.73 18.70 -5.00
CA GLU A 77 -11.87 19.22 -4.22
C GLU A 77 -12.89 18.12 -3.96
N THR A 78 -13.13 17.28 -4.97
CA THR A 78 -13.99 16.09 -4.88
C THR A 78 -13.30 14.91 -5.54
N TYR A 79 -13.19 13.80 -4.82
CA TYR A 79 -12.60 12.55 -5.33
C TYR A 79 -13.67 11.72 -6.05
N GLN A 80 -13.27 10.96 -7.07
CA GLN A 80 -14.18 10.13 -7.87
C GLN A 80 -14.77 8.98 -7.06
N GLY A 81 -13.96 8.32 -6.26
CA GLY A 81 -14.40 7.27 -5.35
C GLY A 81 -14.57 7.77 -3.92
N LYS A 82 -15.11 6.94 -3.05
CA LYS A 82 -15.31 7.29 -1.64
C LYS A 82 -15.10 6.12 -0.69
N ARG A 83 -14.57 6.41 0.48
CA ARG A 83 -14.52 5.45 1.59
C ARG A 83 -15.92 5.35 2.22
N ILE A 84 -16.55 4.18 2.16
CA ILE A 84 -17.88 3.95 2.72
C ILE A 84 -17.80 3.72 4.23
N ARG A 85 -16.84 2.90 4.66
CA ARG A 85 -16.55 2.57 6.05
C ARG A 85 -15.11 2.12 6.20
N ARG A 86 -14.66 1.82 7.43
CA ARG A 86 -13.33 1.26 7.67
C ARG A 86 -13.13 -0.01 6.83
N GLY A 87 -12.03 -0.06 6.10
CA GLY A 87 -11.67 -1.20 5.24
C GLY A 87 -12.43 -1.29 3.92
N LEU A 88 -13.43 -0.42 3.64
CA LEU A 88 -14.25 -0.51 2.43
C LEU A 88 -14.26 0.80 1.63
N TYR A 89 -13.89 0.71 0.38
CA TYR A 89 -13.85 1.81 -0.58
C TYR A 89 -14.74 1.50 -1.78
N GLN A 90 -15.56 2.45 -2.21
CA GLN A 90 -16.37 2.38 -3.41
C GLN A 90 -15.73 3.20 -4.51
N SER A 91 -15.35 2.54 -5.59
CA SER A 91 -14.87 3.18 -6.79
C SER A 91 -16.02 3.77 -7.62
N SER A 92 -15.75 4.83 -8.36
CA SER A 92 -16.66 5.43 -9.34
C SER A 92 -17.05 4.46 -10.46
N VAL A 93 -16.26 3.44 -10.72
CA VAL A 93 -16.58 2.36 -11.69
C VAL A 93 -17.59 1.34 -11.15
N GLY A 94 -18.24 1.63 -10.01
CA GLY A 94 -19.28 0.80 -9.42
C GLY A 94 -18.80 -0.43 -8.64
N LYS A 95 -17.49 -0.58 -8.42
CA LYS A 95 -16.91 -1.72 -7.71
C LYS A 95 -16.54 -1.37 -6.27
N LEU A 96 -16.67 -2.35 -5.38
CA LEU A 96 -16.18 -2.29 -4.01
C LEU A 96 -14.79 -2.93 -3.93
N ILE A 97 -13.87 -2.27 -3.23
CA ILE A 97 -12.51 -2.74 -3.00
C ILE A 97 -12.13 -2.50 -1.54
N ASN A 98 -11.21 -3.30 -1.00
CA ASN A 98 -10.62 -2.99 0.29
C ASN A 98 -9.88 -1.65 0.23
N ALA A 99 -10.08 -0.78 1.24
CA ALA A 99 -9.53 0.57 1.25
C ALA A 99 -7.99 0.59 1.31
N ASP A 100 -7.38 -0.41 1.97
CA ASP A 100 -5.92 -0.52 2.07
C ASP A 100 -5.33 -1.01 0.74
N VAL A 101 -6.05 -1.89 0.02
CA VAL A 101 -5.69 -2.32 -1.35
C VAL A 101 -5.79 -1.14 -2.31
N ASN A 102 -6.81 -0.28 -2.19
CA ASN A 102 -6.91 0.95 -2.98
C ASN A 102 -5.68 1.86 -2.77
N GLY A 103 -5.30 2.09 -1.51
CA GLY A 103 -4.11 2.88 -1.17
C GLY A 103 -2.82 2.26 -1.71
N ALA A 104 -2.61 0.96 -1.49
CA ALA A 104 -1.44 0.24 -1.96
C ALA A 104 -1.31 0.26 -3.49
N LEU A 105 -2.43 0.13 -4.21
CA LEU A 105 -2.43 0.22 -5.67
C LEU A 105 -2.07 1.63 -6.15
N ASN A 106 -2.54 2.68 -5.48
CA ASN A 106 -2.16 4.05 -5.79
C ASN A 106 -0.67 4.33 -5.49
N ILE A 107 -0.12 3.79 -4.40
CA ILE A 107 1.32 3.83 -4.12
C ILE A 107 2.09 3.17 -5.27
N MET A 108 1.66 2.00 -5.71
CA MET A 108 2.27 1.30 -6.85
C MET A 108 2.16 2.12 -8.14
N ARG A 109 1.01 2.78 -8.40
CA ARG A 109 0.78 3.63 -9.58
C ARG A 109 1.74 4.81 -9.67
N LYS A 110 2.15 5.39 -8.54
CA LYS A 110 3.15 6.48 -8.53
C LYS A 110 4.50 6.05 -9.14
N VAL A 111 4.81 4.76 -9.13
CA VAL A 111 6.08 4.21 -9.63
C VAL A 111 5.88 3.44 -10.94
N PHE A 112 4.84 2.60 -10.99
CA PHE A 112 4.58 1.63 -12.07
C PHE A 112 3.14 1.73 -12.58
N ASN A 113 2.76 2.87 -13.15
CA ASN A 113 1.38 3.12 -13.57
C ASN A 113 0.83 2.04 -14.54
N ASN A 114 1.60 1.65 -15.55
CA ASN A 114 1.19 0.63 -16.53
C ASN A 114 1.05 -0.76 -15.91
N SER A 115 1.91 -1.12 -14.96
CA SER A 115 1.82 -2.41 -14.27
C SER A 115 0.60 -2.48 -13.35
N ALA A 116 0.29 -1.37 -12.67
CA ALA A 116 -0.92 -1.26 -11.86
C ALA A 116 -2.19 -1.40 -12.71
N LYS A 117 -2.23 -0.76 -13.89
CA LYS A 117 -3.33 -0.92 -14.84
C LYS A 117 -3.54 -2.38 -15.25
N ARG A 118 -2.47 -3.12 -15.58
CA ARG A 118 -2.56 -4.55 -15.91
C ARG A 118 -3.15 -5.38 -14.77
N ILE A 119 -2.84 -5.06 -13.51
CA ILE A 119 -3.40 -5.75 -12.33
C ILE A 119 -4.91 -5.50 -12.25
N ILE A 120 -5.36 -4.26 -12.48
CA ILE A 120 -6.77 -3.88 -12.50
C ILE A 120 -7.49 -4.63 -13.61
N ASP A 121 -6.98 -4.56 -14.84
CA ASP A 121 -7.60 -5.16 -16.04
C ASP A 121 -7.74 -6.68 -15.92
N ARG A 122 -6.81 -7.36 -15.25
CA ARG A 122 -6.86 -8.80 -14.97
C ARG A 122 -7.73 -9.20 -13.78
N GLY A 123 -8.32 -8.24 -13.06
CA GLY A 123 -9.16 -8.50 -11.89
C GLY A 123 -8.43 -9.15 -10.70
N LEU A 124 -7.10 -9.12 -10.66
CA LEU A 124 -6.30 -9.76 -9.61
C LEU A 124 -6.53 -9.19 -8.21
N LEU A 125 -7.07 -7.98 -8.12
CA LEU A 125 -7.38 -7.30 -6.86
C LEU A 125 -8.54 -7.95 -6.09
N PHE A 126 -9.39 -8.71 -6.77
CA PHE A 126 -10.59 -9.35 -6.20
C PHE A 126 -10.34 -10.78 -5.73
N ASN A 127 -9.15 -11.32 -5.98
CA ASN A 127 -8.71 -12.64 -5.55
C ASN A 127 -7.45 -12.53 -4.67
N PRO A 128 -7.57 -12.05 -3.42
CA PRO A 128 -6.43 -11.92 -2.53
C PRO A 128 -5.87 -13.31 -2.18
N MET A 129 -4.56 -13.50 -2.32
CA MET A 129 -3.88 -14.69 -1.81
C MET A 129 -3.78 -14.62 -0.29
N LYS A 130 -4.13 -15.72 0.40
CA LYS A 130 -3.83 -15.86 1.83
C LYS A 130 -2.33 -16.03 2.02
N LEU A 131 -1.73 -15.18 2.84
CA LEU A 131 -0.29 -15.25 3.17
C LEU A 131 0.07 -16.45 4.05
N ASN A 132 -0.92 -17.11 4.68
CA ASN A 132 -0.70 -18.26 5.57
C ASN A 132 0.02 -19.41 4.85
N ASP A 133 -0.12 -19.53 3.55
CA ASP A 133 0.55 -20.56 2.75
C ASP A 133 2.04 -20.25 2.49
N LEU A 134 2.50 -19.04 2.84
CA LEU A 134 3.91 -18.65 2.67
C LEU A 134 4.83 -19.16 3.79
N TRP A 135 4.29 -19.53 4.95
CA TRP A 135 5.06 -20.04 6.10
C TRP A 135 5.42 -21.53 5.99
N HIS A 136 4.76 -22.26 5.07
CA HIS A 136 5.00 -23.68 4.82
C HIS A 136 5.95 -23.94 3.64
N LEU A 137 6.59 -22.91 3.10
CA LEU A 137 7.63 -23.10 2.10
C LEU A 137 8.90 -23.63 2.78
N PRO A 138 9.55 -24.68 2.21
CA PRO A 138 10.79 -25.20 2.78
C PRO A 138 11.81 -24.06 2.89
N GLN A 139 12.31 -23.87 4.09
CA GLN A 139 13.44 -22.98 4.32
C GLN A 139 14.61 -23.61 3.58
N VAL A 140 15.03 -22.99 2.50
CA VAL A 140 16.25 -23.38 1.80
C VAL A 140 17.39 -23.07 2.76
N ALA A 141 18.04 -24.14 3.19
CA ALA A 141 19.23 -24.11 4.03
C ALA A 141 20.38 -23.35 3.34
#